data_9bed5b8d4e21ec61ecec34f05e97844b
#
_entry.id   9bed5b8d4e21ec61ecec34f05e97844b
#
_cell.length_a   1.000
_cell.length_b   1.000
_cell.length_c   1.000
_cell.angle_alpha   90.00
_cell.angle_beta   90.00
_cell.angle_gamma   90.00
#
_symmetry.space_group_name_H-M   'P 1'
#
loop_
_entity.id
_entity.type
_entity.pdbx_description
1 polymer ?
#
loop_
_entity_poly.entity_id
_entity_poly.type
_entity_poly.pdbx_seq_one_letter_code
_entity_poly.pdbx_strand_id
1 'polypeptide(L)'
;MTKNNDGNVEHLADDDTSSIGYTIRQVATMFHMPPSTLRYYEDADLLTNVERDLAGQRVYRECHINRLRTICCFKHAGMSIGELQRFFAYESDEPGHIDEIMDLLNERHEALDEQRRALEEAHAHLLRKLHYYGDIQKAVRANRPLPEWGEYRNAVFRERPVSSSGE
;
A
#
# COMPACT_ATOMS: atom_id res chain seq x y z
N MET A 1 44.63 -7.33 14.16
CA MET A 1 43.97 -8.06 13.05
C MET A 1 42.49 -7.72 13.09
N THR A 2 42.15 -6.63 12.54
CA THR A 2 41.44 -6.27 11.30
C THR A 2 40.43 -7.30 10.82
N LYS A 3 39.17 -6.95 10.86
CA LYS A 3 38.28 -7.15 9.71
C LYS A 3 37.15 -6.14 9.76
N ASN A 4 37.19 -5.24 8.78
CA ASN A 4 36.12 -4.35 8.35
C ASN A 4 34.91 -5.19 7.95
N ASN A 5 33.72 -4.72 8.31
CA ASN A 5 32.49 -5.15 7.69
C ASN A 5 31.88 -3.91 7.05
N ASP A 6 32.25 -3.72 5.79
CA ASP A 6 31.66 -2.72 4.93
C ASP A 6 30.21 -3.14 4.67
N GLY A 7 29.30 -2.53 5.41
CA GLY A 7 27.87 -2.55 5.05
C GLY A 7 27.69 -1.70 3.81
N ASN A 8 27.71 -2.35 2.65
CA ASN A 8 27.35 -1.75 1.38
C ASN A 8 25.86 -1.41 1.42
N VAL A 9 25.56 -0.15 1.72
CA VAL A 9 24.24 0.44 1.42
C VAL A 9 24.26 0.60 -0.09
N GLU A 10 23.56 -0.27 -0.80
CA GLU A 10 23.30 -0.08 -2.22
C GLU A 10 22.50 1.20 -2.40
N HIS A 11 23.24 2.27 -2.56
CA HIS A 11 22.73 3.52 -3.12
C HIS A 11 22.26 3.18 -4.52
N LEU A 12 20.94 3.20 -4.73
CA LEU A 12 20.32 3.08 -6.05
C LEU A 12 20.70 4.33 -6.85
N ALA A 13 21.97 4.39 -7.25
CA ALA A 13 22.40 5.29 -8.30
C ALA A 13 21.63 4.90 -9.56
N ASP A 14 20.93 5.86 -10.13
CA ASP A 14 20.26 5.79 -11.42
C ASP A 14 21.19 5.21 -12.48
N ASP A 15 21.14 3.90 -12.69
CA ASP A 15 21.71 3.29 -13.87
C ASP A 15 20.68 3.44 -15.01
N ASP A 16 20.79 4.58 -15.71
CA ASP A 16 20.02 4.97 -16.89
C ASP A 16 20.38 4.10 -18.11
N THR A 17 20.48 2.79 -17.92
CA THR A 17 20.85 1.84 -18.98
C THR A 17 19.67 1.01 -19.48
N SER A 18 18.44 1.27 -19.06
CA SER A 18 17.27 0.63 -19.67
C SER A 18 16.78 1.43 -20.87
N SER A 19 17.15 1.01 -22.06
CA SER A 19 16.70 1.59 -23.35
C SER A 19 15.21 1.42 -23.63
N ILE A 20 14.44 0.81 -22.71
CA ILE A 20 13.01 0.51 -22.87
C ILE A 20 12.21 1.73 -22.41
N GLY A 21 11.49 2.34 -23.36
CA GLY A 21 10.52 3.40 -23.07
C GLY A 21 9.10 2.85 -23.05
N TYR A 22 8.31 3.27 -22.07
CA TYR A 22 6.90 2.91 -21.93
C TYR A 22 6.02 4.08 -22.35
N THR A 23 4.97 3.81 -23.09
CA THR A 23 3.92 4.79 -23.40
C THR A 23 3.03 5.01 -22.18
N ILE A 24 2.34 6.17 -22.13
CA ILE A 24 1.37 6.47 -21.06
C ILE A 24 0.29 5.38 -20.92
N ARG A 25 -0.12 4.75 -22.02
CA ARG A 25 -1.12 3.67 -21.99
C ARG A 25 -0.59 2.42 -21.34
N GLN A 26 0.66 2.04 -21.63
CA GLN A 26 1.31 0.88 -21.00
C GLN A 26 1.45 1.09 -19.49
N VAL A 27 1.94 2.27 -19.08
CA VAL A 27 2.08 2.60 -17.65
C VAL A 27 0.73 2.64 -16.96
N ALA A 28 -0.28 3.26 -17.55
CA ALA A 28 -1.64 3.29 -17.03
C ALA A 28 -2.21 1.89 -16.81
N THR A 29 -1.95 0.97 -17.74
CA THR A 29 -2.36 -0.45 -17.63
C THR A 29 -1.60 -1.15 -16.50
N MET A 30 -0.25 -1.00 -16.42
CA MET A 30 0.58 -1.60 -15.37
C MET A 30 0.10 -1.26 -13.96
N PHE A 31 -0.29 0.00 -13.76
CA PHE A 31 -0.68 0.52 -12.44
C PHE A 31 -2.19 0.56 -12.22
N HIS A 32 -2.99 0.01 -13.14
CA HIS A 32 -4.45 0.01 -13.07
C HIS A 32 -5.06 1.39 -12.81
N MET A 33 -4.51 2.42 -13.43
CA MET A 33 -4.96 3.81 -13.28
C MET A 33 -5.22 4.47 -14.64
N PRO A 34 -6.10 5.49 -14.70
CA PRO A 34 -6.33 6.21 -15.93
C PRO A 34 -5.11 7.09 -16.31
N PRO A 35 -4.85 7.33 -17.61
CA PRO A 35 -3.78 8.21 -18.08
C PRO A 35 -3.84 9.64 -17.49
N SER A 36 -5.02 10.11 -17.10
CA SER A 36 -5.19 11.41 -16.45
C SER A 36 -4.49 11.48 -15.09
N THR A 37 -4.44 10.38 -14.34
CA THR A 37 -3.73 10.31 -13.06
C THR A 37 -2.22 10.46 -13.25
N LEU A 38 -1.65 9.86 -14.29
CA LEU A 38 -0.23 10.02 -14.60
C LEU A 38 0.11 11.47 -14.94
N ARG A 39 -0.73 12.13 -15.76
CA ARG A 39 -0.56 13.57 -16.06
C ARG A 39 -0.67 14.43 -14.80
N TYR A 40 -1.62 14.11 -13.93
CA TYR A 40 -1.77 14.80 -12.65
C TYR A 40 -0.52 14.65 -11.78
N TYR A 41 0.12 13.47 -11.75
CA TYR A 41 1.37 13.25 -11.01
C TYR A 41 2.56 14.01 -11.64
N GLU A 42 2.58 14.18 -12.96
CA GLU A 42 3.54 15.09 -13.62
C GLU A 42 3.28 16.55 -13.23
N ASP A 43 2.03 17.00 -13.33
CA ASP A 43 1.62 18.38 -12.98
C ASP A 43 1.84 18.69 -11.48
N ALA A 44 1.85 17.67 -10.63
CA ALA A 44 2.13 17.76 -9.20
C ALA A 44 3.63 17.57 -8.85
N ASP A 45 4.52 17.54 -9.83
CA ASP A 45 5.97 17.33 -9.66
C ASP A 45 6.34 16.00 -8.93
N LEU A 46 5.43 15.03 -8.93
CA LEU A 46 5.69 13.68 -8.40
C LEU A 46 6.40 12.80 -9.42
N LEU A 47 6.17 13.04 -10.72
CA LEU A 47 6.87 12.41 -11.85
C LEU A 47 7.59 13.48 -12.65
N THR A 48 8.87 13.60 -12.42
CA THR A 48 9.73 14.60 -13.08
C THR A 48 10.49 13.98 -14.25
N ASN A 49 10.96 14.81 -15.18
CA ASN A 49 11.83 14.38 -16.30
C ASN A 49 11.20 13.36 -17.27
N VAL A 50 9.86 13.34 -17.40
CA VAL A 50 9.19 12.51 -18.40
C VAL A 50 9.48 13.08 -19.78
N GLU A 51 10.22 12.31 -20.57
CA GLU A 51 10.64 12.69 -21.94
C GLU A 51 9.47 12.66 -22.91
N ARG A 52 9.71 13.22 -24.10
CA ARG A 52 8.79 13.08 -25.24
C ARG A 52 9.56 12.56 -26.45
N ASP A 53 8.94 11.65 -27.19
CA ASP A 53 9.46 11.16 -28.45
C ASP A 53 9.36 12.21 -29.59
N LEU A 54 9.83 11.85 -30.76
CA LEU A 54 9.79 12.70 -31.95
C LEU A 54 8.36 13.06 -32.38
N ALA A 55 7.36 12.26 -31.98
CA ALA A 55 5.93 12.51 -32.22
C ALA A 55 5.29 13.33 -31.08
N GLY A 56 6.06 13.77 -30.08
CA GLY A 56 5.60 14.55 -28.92
C GLY A 56 4.88 13.70 -27.87
N GLN A 57 4.93 12.36 -27.96
CA GLN A 57 4.32 11.47 -26.99
C GLN A 57 5.23 11.25 -25.78
N ARG A 58 4.62 11.10 -24.59
CA ARG A 58 5.34 10.85 -23.34
C ARG A 58 6.01 9.50 -23.35
N VAL A 59 7.26 9.49 -22.90
CA VAL A 59 8.09 8.29 -22.73
C VAL A 59 8.49 8.16 -21.27
N TYR A 60 8.02 7.11 -20.62
CA TYR A 60 8.37 6.78 -19.25
C TYR A 60 9.51 5.76 -19.24
N ARG A 61 10.45 5.93 -18.32
CA ARG A 61 11.60 5.03 -18.12
C ARG A 61 11.40 4.21 -16.86
N GLU A 62 12.29 3.25 -16.60
CA GLU A 62 12.19 2.40 -15.40
C GLU A 62 12.25 3.22 -14.10
N CYS A 63 13.00 4.31 -14.04
CA CYS A 63 13.01 5.24 -12.91
C CYS A 63 11.59 5.79 -12.60
N HIS A 64 10.81 6.14 -13.62
CA HIS A 64 9.42 6.58 -13.44
C HIS A 64 8.52 5.43 -12.95
N ILE A 65 8.76 4.20 -13.40
CA ILE A 65 8.04 3.01 -12.94
C ILE A 65 8.32 2.76 -11.46
N ASN A 66 9.57 2.83 -11.02
CA ASN A 66 9.97 2.68 -9.63
C ASN A 66 9.37 3.80 -8.76
N ARG A 67 9.43 5.04 -9.23
CA ARG A 67 8.79 6.19 -8.58
C ARG A 67 7.29 5.99 -8.41
N LEU A 68 6.60 5.52 -9.43
CA LEU A 68 5.17 5.21 -9.38
C LEU A 68 4.83 4.10 -8.38
N ARG A 69 5.67 3.07 -8.24
CA ARG A 69 5.49 2.03 -7.21
C ARG A 69 5.49 2.65 -5.82
N THR A 70 6.44 3.53 -5.53
CA THR A 70 6.50 4.27 -4.25
C THR A 70 5.27 5.15 -4.05
N ILE A 71 4.89 5.95 -5.06
CA ILE A 71 3.69 6.80 -5.01
C ILE A 71 2.45 5.95 -4.70
N CYS A 72 2.23 4.85 -5.41
CA CYS A 72 1.08 3.98 -5.19
C CYS A 72 1.09 3.37 -3.78
N CYS A 73 2.24 2.88 -3.31
CA CYS A 73 2.40 2.33 -1.97
C CYS A 73 2.03 3.37 -0.89
N PHE A 74 2.60 4.55 -0.96
CA PHE A 74 2.35 5.62 0.00
C PHE A 74 0.92 6.19 -0.09
N LYS A 75 0.33 6.24 -1.29
CA LYS A 75 -1.09 6.57 -1.44
C LYS A 75 -2.00 5.54 -0.76
N HIS A 76 -1.71 4.25 -0.87
CA HIS A 76 -2.42 3.20 -0.13
C HIS A 76 -2.20 3.31 1.38
N ALA A 77 -1.03 3.75 1.80
CA ALA A 77 -0.76 4.09 3.20
C ALA A 77 -1.49 5.36 3.68
N GLY A 78 -2.20 6.07 2.81
CA GLY A 78 -2.98 7.26 3.13
C GLY A 78 -2.21 8.58 3.05
N MET A 79 -1.00 8.61 2.47
CA MET A 79 -0.29 9.87 2.24
C MET A 79 -1.06 10.77 1.26
N SER A 80 -1.15 12.04 1.59
CA SER A 80 -1.64 13.07 0.69
C SER A 80 -0.60 13.38 -0.42
N ILE A 81 -1.03 14.09 -1.45
CA ILE A 81 -0.11 14.56 -2.50
C ILE A 81 0.96 15.50 -1.92
N GLY A 82 0.57 16.39 -0.99
CA GLY A 82 1.52 17.29 -0.34
C GLY A 82 2.57 16.57 0.53
N GLU A 83 2.20 15.47 1.18
CA GLU A 83 3.16 14.64 1.92
C GLU A 83 4.11 13.92 0.97
N LEU A 84 3.62 13.41 -0.17
CA LEU A 84 4.46 12.82 -1.21
C LEU A 84 5.45 13.84 -1.80
N GLN A 85 4.99 15.06 -2.07
CA GLN A 85 5.86 16.15 -2.56
C GLN A 85 6.98 16.47 -1.56
N ARG A 86 6.64 16.57 -0.27
CA ARG A 86 7.65 16.78 0.79
C ARG A 86 8.62 15.61 0.89
N PHE A 87 8.12 14.38 0.91
CA PHE A 87 8.96 13.19 0.95
C PHE A 87 9.97 13.18 -0.19
N PHE A 88 9.53 13.40 -1.43
CA PHE A 88 10.43 13.39 -2.58
C PHE A 88 11.36 14.59 -2.64
N ALA A 89 10.96 15.73 -2.08
CA ALA A 89 11.87 16.88 -1.92
C ALA A 89 12.99 16.55 -0.92
N TYR A 90 12.68 15.90 0.20
CA TYR A 90 13.67 15.45 1.19
C TYR A 90 14.57 14.33 0.63
N GLU A 91 14.01 13.38 -0.10
CA GLU A 91 14.76 12.29 -0.74
C GLU A 91 15.83 12.80 -1.72
N SER A 92 15.65 13.99 -2.31
CA SER A 92 16.65 14.60 -3.20
C SER A 92 17.94 15.02 -2.48
N ASP A 93 17.91 15.20 -1.15
CA ASP A 93 19.05 15.48 -0.26
C ASP A 93 18.86 14.71 1.06
N GLU A 94 18.87 13.38 0.99
CA GLU A 94 18.63 12.48 2.13
C GLU A 94 19.48 12.81 3.36
N PRO A 95 20.82 13.02 3.25
CA PRO A 95 21.64 13.30 4.42
C PRO A 95 21.26 14.60 5.12
N GLY A 96 20.75 15.59 4.37
CA GLY A 96 20.34 16.88 4.92
C GLY A 96 18.95 16.86 5.56
N HIS A 97 18.13 15.85 5.23
CA HIS A 97 16.71 15.78 5.62
C HIS A 97 16.31 14.45 6.25
N ILE A 98 17.28 13.71 6.79
CA ILE A 98 17.01 12.35 7.30
C ILE A 98 16.00 12.34 8.46
N ASP A 99 16.06 13.33 9.33
CA ASP A 99 15.15 13.44 10.48
C ASP A 99 13.72 13.73 10.01
N GLU A 100 13.53 14.64 9.04
CA GLU A 100 12.22 14.97 8.47
C GLU A 100 11.63 13.81 7.69
N ILE A 101 12.45 13.00 7.01
CA ILE A 101 12.03 11.77 6.34
C ILE A 101 11.53 10.78 7.39
N MET A 102 12.30 10.56 8.46
CA MET A 102 11.94 9.64 9.53
C MET A 102 10.67 10.07 10.25
N ASP A 103 10.50 11.35 10.54
CA ASP A 103 9.30 11.89 11.19
C ASP A 103 8.06 11.64 10.32
N LEU A 104 8.13 11.93 9.03
CA LEU A 104 7.02 11.74 8.08
C LEU A 104 6.63 10.25 7.97
N LEU A 105 7.62 9.36 7.90
CA LEU A 105 7.38 7.92 7.82
C LEU A 105 6.83 7.35 9.13
N ASN A 106 7.34 7.79 10.29
CA ASN A 106 6.85 7.37 11.59
C ASN A 106 5.41 7.80 11.84
N GLU A 107 5.06 9.08 11.54
CA GLU A 107 3.69 9.57 11.64
C GLU A 107 2.72 8.70 10.80
N ARG A 108 3.13 8.36 9.59
CA ARG A 108 2.32 7.51 8.71
C ARG A 108 2.22 6.07 9.19
N HIS A 109 3.30 5.53 9.74
CA HIS A 109 3.31 4.20 10.34
C HIS A 109 2.35 4.10 11.53
N GLU A 110 2.38 5.06 12.44
CA GLU A 110 1.47 5.12 13.59
C GLU A 110 0.00 5.18 13.15
N ALA A 111 -0.33 6.04 12.17
CA ALA A 111 -1.68 6.15 11.62
C ALA A 111 -2.17 4.84 10.99
N LEU A 112 -1.30 4.13 10.25
CA LEU A 112 -1.61 2.81 9.69
C LEU A 112 -1.83 1.76 10.76
N ASP A 113 -1.03 1.76 11.81
CA ASP A 113 -1.15 0.83 12.93
C ASP A 113 -2.47 1.02 13.68
N GLU A 114 -2.91 2.25 13.86
CA GLU A 114 -4.22 2.55 14.44
C GLU A 114 -5.37 2.06 13.56
N GLN A 115 -5.31 2.32 12.26
CA GLN A 115 -6.29 1.82 11.29
C GLN A 115 -6.35 0.28 11.28
N ARG A 116 -5.20 -0.38 11.32
CA ARG A 116 -5.12 -1.84 11.38
C ARG A 116 -5.78 -2.39 12.64
N ARG A 117 -5.50 -1.81 13.82
CA ARG A 117 -6.14 -2.22 15.08
C ARG A 117 -7.66 -2.04 15.04
N ALA A 118 -8.14 -0.90 14.56
CA ALA A 118 -9.57 -0.65 14.44
C ALA A 118 -10.26 -1.66 13.49
N LEU A 119 -9.60 -2.01 12.39
CA LEU A 119 -10.09 -3.02 11.45
C LEU A 119 -10.10 -4.43 12.07
N GLU A 120 -9.07 -4.80 12.83
CA GLU A 120 -9.00 -6.07 13.56
C GLU A 120 -10.12 -6.20 14.59
N GLU A 121 -10.43 -5.13 15.34
CA GLU A 121 -11.54 -5.10 16.30
C GLU A 121 -12.91 -5.25 15.60
N ALA A 122 -13.10 -4.52 14.51
CA ALA A 122 -14.33 -4.61 13.71
C ALA A 122 -14.50 -6.02 13.12
N HIS A 123 -13.44 -6.61 12.60
CA HIS A 123 -13.43 -7.96 12.08
C HIS A 123 -13.75 -9.01 13.17
N ALA A 124 -13.14 -8.88 14.34
CA ALA A 124 -13.43 -9.76 15.48
C ALA A 124 -14.91 -9.67 15.92
N HIS A 125 -15.48 -8.46 15.91
CA HIS A 125 -16.90 -8.27 16.22
C HIS A 125 -17.81 -8.95 15.16
N LEU A 126 -17.47 -8.80 13.89
CA LEU A 126 -18.20 -9.42 12.79
C LEU A 126 -18.17 -10.96 12.89
N LEU A 127 -17.02 -11.55 13.21
CA LEU A 127 -16.89 -13.00 13.42
C LEU A 127 -17.79 -13.49 14.57
N ARG A 128 -17.83 -12.76 15.69
CA ARG A 128 -18.75 -13.10 16.80
C ARG A 128 -20.20 -13.13 16.34
N LYS A 129 -20.63 -12.15 15.55
CA LYS A 129 -21.98 -12.11 14.99
C LYS A 129 -22.26 -13.24 14.01
N LEU A 130 -21.30 -13.57 13.14
CA LEU A 130 -21.45 -14.69 12.21
C LEU A 130 -21.62 -16.04 12.93
N HIS A 131 -20.85 -16.28 13.98
CA HIS A 131 -21.00 -17.49 14.79
C HIS A 131 -22.34 -17.52 15.50
N TYR A 132 -22.72 -16.45 16.18
CA TYR A 132 -23.99 -16.34 16.90
C TYR A 132 -25.20 -16.59 16.00
N TYR A 133 -25.30 -15.88 14.89
CA TYR A 133 -26.43 -16.07 13.96
C TYR A 133 -26.38 -17.41 13.22
N GLY A 134 -25.19 -17.95 12.97
CA GLY A 134 -25.03 -19.30 12.44
C GLY A 134 -25.56 -20.38 13.40
N ASP A 135 -25.36 -20.20 14.70
CA ASP A 135 -25.84 -21.16 15.70
C ASP A 135 -27.35 -20.96 15.96
N ILE A 136 -27.89 -19.74 15.91
CA ILE A 136 -29.34 -19.49 15.85
C ILE A 136 -29.96 -20.24 14.66
N GLN A 137 -29.37 -20.11 13.47
CA GLN A 137 -29.89 -20.79 12.27
C GLN A 137 -29.95 -22.31 12.44
N LYS A 138 -28.91 -22.91 13.05
CA LYS A 138 -28.88 -24.36 13.35
C LYS A 138 -29.92 -24.72 14.41
N ALA A 139 -30.06 -23.94 15.47
CA ALA A 139 -31.03 -24.17 16.54
C ALA A 139 -32.48 -24.13 16.03
N VAL A 140 -32.82 -23.12 15.21
CA VAL A 140 -34.13 -23.01 14.57
C VAL A 140 -34.43 -24.23 13.70
N ARG A 141 -33.48 -24.65 12.83
CA ARG A 141 -33.67 -25.82 11.95
C ARG A 141 -33.84 -27.11 12.73
N ALA A 142 -33.20 -27.21 13.90
CA ALA A 142 -33.25 -28.41 14.75
C ALA A 142 -34.31 -28.34 15.85
N ASN A 143 -35.15 -27.29 15.88
CA ASN A 143 -36.15 -27.01 16.93
C ASN A 143 -35.54 -27.10 18.34
N ARG A 144 -34.36 -26.46 18.55
CA ARG A 144 -33.63 -26.42 19.82
C ARG A 144 -33.68 -25.00 20.42
N PRO A 145 -33.43 -24.84 21.73
CA PRO A 145 -33.31 -23.52 22.35
C PRO A 145 -32.29 -22.65 21.62
N LEU A 146 -32.58 -21.36 21.54
CA LEU A 146 -31.68 -20.39 20.91
C LEU A 146 -30.51 -20.08 21.86
N PRO A 147 -29.31 -19.88 21.33
CA PRO A 147 -28.15 -19.46 22.10
C PRO A 147 -28.32 -18.01 22.60
N GLU A 148 -27.67 -17.68 23.71
CA GLU A 148 -27.66 -16.32 24.25
C GLU A 148 -26.42 -15.55 23.78
N TRP A 149 -26.60 -14.27 23.46
CA TRP A 149 -25.49 -13.41 23.00
C TRP A 149 -24.35 -13.28 24.04
N GLY A 150 -24.66 -13.42 25.33
CA GLY A 150 -23.67 -13.36 26.43
C GLY A 150 -22.49 -14.28 26.25
N GLU A 151 -22.69 -15.48 25.70
CA GLU A 151 -21.66 -16.49 25.45
C GLU A 151 -20.69 -16.08 24.33
N TYR A 152 -21.13 -15.25 23.40
CA TYR A 152 -20.36 -14.83 22.22
C TYR A 152 -19.65 -13.49 22.39
N ARG A 153 -20.11 -12.64 23.33
CA ARG A 153 -19.66 -11.24 23.49
C ARG A 153 -18.14 -11.10 23.57
N ASN A 154 -17.50 -12.01 24.31
CA ASN A 154 -16.04 -11.97 24.55
C ASN A 154 -15.31 -13.18 23.94
N ALA A 155 -16.00 -14.00 23.15
CA ALA A 155 -15.39 -15.15 22.52
C ALA A 155 -14.42 -14.73 21.39
N VAL A 156 -13.32 -15.46 21.29
CA VAL A 156 -12.34 -15.29 20.22
C VAL A 156 -12.56 -16.39 19.19
N PHE A 157 -13.04 -15.99 18.02
CA PHE A 157 -13.21 -16.91 16.90
C PHE A 157 -12.10 -16.69 15.89
N ARG A 158 -11.53 -17.76 15.38
CA ARG A 158 -10.60 -17.74 14.25
C ARG A 158 -11.38 -18.00 12.97
N GLU A 159 -10.96 -17.42 11.87
CA GLU A 159 -11.48 -17.78 10.56
C GLU A 159 -11.33 -19.29 10.34
N ARG A 160 -12.41 -19.92 9.87
CA ARG A 160 -12.27 -21.26 9.30
C ARG A 160 -11.44 -21.12 8.04
N PRO A 161 -10.40 -21.93 7.82
CA PRO A 161 -9.74 -21.95 6.54
C PRO A 161 -10.83 -22.17 5.48
N VAL A 162 -10.91 -21.26 4.52
CA VAL A 162 -11.77 -21.42 3.36
C VAL A 162 -11.33 -22.69 2.70
N SER A 163 -12.11 -23.76 2.85
CA SER A 163 -11.91 -24.96 2.03
C SER A 163 -12.10 -24.49 0.60
N SER A 164 -10.99 -24.41 -0.13
CA SER A 164 -11.00 -24.27 -1.57
C SER A 164 -11.72 -25.50 -2.14
N SER A 165 -13.05 -25.38 -2.27
CA SER A 165 -13.80 -26.29 -3.11
C SER A 165 -13.40 -25.96 -4.52
N GLY A 166 -12.36 -26.65 -5.00
CA GLY A 166 -12.12 -26.79 -6.41
C GLY A 166 -13.29 -27.60 -7.00
N GLU A 167 -13.82 -27.11 -8.03
CA GLU A 167 -14.22 -27.72 -9.30
C GLU A 167 -15.14 -26.75 -10.03
#